data_e9803ec315c9d658749ee8a6aeb8c5c7
#
_entry.id   e9803ec315c9d658749ee8a6aeb8c5c7
#
_cell.length_a   1.000
_cell.length_b   1.000
_cell.length_c   1.000
_cell.angle_alpha   90.00
_cell.angle_beta   90.00
_cell.angle_gamma   90.00
#
_symmetry.space_group_name_H-M   'P 1'
#
loop_
_entity.id
_entity.type
_entity.pdbx_description
1 polymer ?
#
loop_
_entity_poly.entity_id
_entity_poly.type
_entity_poly.pdbx_seq_one_letter_code
_entity_poly.pdbx_strand_id
1 'polypeptide(L)'
;MIRYLLISLSLLLAGCATVPALRCPADAQPSDAPVWTPARRSETERNTYRVVLRTRKNELSGLCILRKNGDTWRGTLMNEFGFKAFDFWTTNSRCELQDVQSMLDKWYIRRTIASDLHFLIECDHPQTPFAGKIVRYEQNNILVVSHGKKELTVLPDGTLRLVNRRHHLTYELRKLTETKTDNTIQYAK
;
A
#
# COMPACT_ATOMS: atom_id res chain seq x y z
N MET A 1 48.51 22.60 -17.03
CA MET A 1 47.74 21.37 -16.81
C MET A 1 46.80 21.49 -15.60
N ILE A 2 47.18 22.01 -14.46
CA ILE A 2 46.35 22.15 -13.24
C ILE A 2 45.07 23.00 -13.45
N ARG A 3 45.12 24.05 -14.30
CA ARG A 3 43.95 24.89 -14.59
C ARG A 3 42.79 24.14 -15.28
N TYR A 4 43.09 23.20 -16.16
CA TYR A 4 42.05 22.39 -16.84
C TYR A 4 41.45 21.32 -15.93
N LEU A 5 42.21 20.85 -14.96
CA LEU A 5 41.76 19.87 -13.99
C LEU A 5 40.73 20.49 -13.03
N LEU A 6 40.91 21.74 -12.63
CA LEU A 6 39.95 22.47 -11.78
C LEU A 6 38.65 22.82 -12.51
N ILE A 7 38.69 23.09 -13.81
CA ILE A 7 37.50 23.36 -14.61
C ILE A 7 36.69 22.07 -14.84
N SER A 8 37.36 20.95 -15.03
CA SER A 8 36.69 19.64 -15.18
C SER A 8 36.04 19.17 -13.88
N LEU A 9 36.63 19.48 -12.73
CA LEU A 9 36.05 19.10 -11.42
C LEU A 9 34.83 19.96 -11.06
N SER A 10 34.80 21.24 -11.48
CA SER A 10 33.63 22.11 -11.22
C SER A 10 32.39 21.74 -12.06
N LEU A 11 32.57 21.14 -13.24
CA LEU A 11 31.49 20.64 -14.08
C LEU A 11 30.82 19.36 -13.53
N LEU A 12 31.55 18.56 -12.73
CA LEU A 12 31.00 17.35 -12.10
C LEU A 12 30.13 17.66 -10.89
N LEU A 13 30.27 18.84 -10.28
CA LEU A 13 29.46 19.25 -9.11
C LEU A 13 28.13 19.94 -9.51
N ALA A 14 27.93 20.29 -10.77
CA ALA A 14 26.69 20.92 -11.25
C ALA A 14 25.55 19.92 -11.54
N GLY A 15 25.78 18.64 -11.37
CA GLY A 15 24.77 17.58 -11.43
C GLY A 15 23.90 17.54 -10.17
N CYS A 16 23.25 18.64 -9.79
CA CYS A 16 22.11 18.57 -8.90
C CYS A 16 21.05 17.69 -9.57
N ALA A 17 21.01 16.42 -9.16
CA ALA A 17 19.90 15.55 -9.44
C ALA A 17 18.66 16.22 -8.83
N THR A 18 17.96 17.01 -9.61
CA THR A 18 16.61 17.42 -9.30
C THR A 18 15.79 16.14 -9.23
N VAL A 19 15.64 15.62 -8.01
CA VAL A 19 14.61 14.61 -7.73
C VAL A 19 13.32 15.24 -8.26
N PRO A 20 12.65 14.65 -9.27
CA PRO A 20 11.40 15.21 -9.75
C PRO A 20 10.47 15.26 -8.54
N ALA A 21 10.20 16.47 -8.04
CA ALA A 21 9.19 16.67 -7.03
C ALA A 21 7.93 16.00 -7.57
N LEU A 22 7.32 15.14 -6.78
CA LEU A 22 6.01 14.59 -7.10
C LEU A 22 5.09 15.78 -7.31
N ARG A 23 4.81 16.11 -8.56
CA ARG A 23 3.93 17.20 -8.90
C ARG A 23 2.51 16.67 -8.88
N CYS A 24 1.67 17.36 -8.14
CA CYS A 24 0.23 17.25 -8.31
C CYS A 24 -0.09 17.50 -9.80
N PRO A 25 -0.91 16.68 -10.46
CA PRO A 25 -1.38 16.97 -11.81
C PRO A 25 -1.96 18.39 -11.89
N ALA A 26 -1.87 19.04 -13.04
CA ALA A 26 -2.28 20.45 -13.17
C ALA A 26 -3.79 20.65 -12.95
N ASP A 27 -4.59 19.61 -13.14
CA ASP A 27 -6.05 19.55 -12.98
C ASP A 27 -6.49 18.98 -11.62
N ALA A 28 -5.54 18.67 -10.72
CA ALA A 28 -5.83 18.11 -9.41
C ALA A 28 -5.71 19.17 -8.32
N GLN A 29 -6.57 19.07 -7.30
CA GLN A 29 -6.56 19.96 -6.14
C GLN A 29 -5.82 19.30 -4.97
N PRO A 30 -4.90 20.02 -4.28
CA PRO A 30 -4.32 19.54 -3.04
C PRO A 30 -5.42 19.19 -2.04
N SER A 31 -5.27 18.09 -1.33
CA SER A 31 -6.29 17.64 -0.36
C SER A 31 -5.64 17.31 0.98
N ASP A 32 -6.26 17.81 2.05
CA ASP A 32 -5.95 17.44 3.43
C ASP A 32 -6.89 16.36 3.95
N ALA A 33 -7.74 15.80 3.09
CA ALA A 33 -8.68 14.78 3.47
C ALA A 33 -7.96 13.54 4.06
N PRO A 34 -8.50 12.95 5.12
CA PRO A 34 -7.92 11.77 5.73
C PRO A 34 -7.97 10.59 4.76
N VAL A 35 -6.86 9.88 4.65
CA VAL A 35 -6.81 8.65 3.85
C VAL A 35 -7.42 7.53 4.68
N TRP A 36 -8.48 6.94 4.17
CA TRP A 36 -9.12 5.80 4.82
C TRP A 36 -8.38 4.50 4.51
N THR A 37 -7.17 4.37 5.04
CA THR A 37 -6.40 3.14 4.99
C THR A 37 -7.05 2.03 5.85
N PRO A 38 -6.69 0.75 5.66
CA PRO A 38 -7.16 -0.33 6.53
C PRO A 38 -6.93 -0.05 8.01
N ALA A 39 -5.81 0.58 8.37
CA ALA A 39 -5.48 0.94 9.74
C ALA A 39 -6.46 1.97 10.33
N ARG A 40 -6.96 2.88 9.52
CA ARG A 40 -7.85 3.96 9.96
C ARG A 40 -9.34 3.60 9.90
N ARG A 41 -9.72 2.67 9.02
CA ARG A 41 -11.11 2.21 8.85
C ARG A 41 -11.56 1.20 9.90
N SER A 42 -10.66 0.71 10.72
CA SER A 42 -10.95 -0.39 11.59
C SER A 42 -11.59 0.06 12.89
N GLU A 43 -12.92 0.04 12.92
CA GLU A 43 -13.69 -0.02 14.15
C GLU A 43 -13.70 -1.44 14.76
N THR A 44 -13.33 -2.44 13.97
CA THR A 44 -13.32 -3.85 14.37
C THR A 44 -11.88 -4.37 14.43
N GLU A 45 -11.62 -5.27 15.37
CA GLU A 45 -10.30 -5.91 15.52
C GLU A 45 -9.91 -6.79 14.32
N ARG A 46 -10.88 -7.17 13.49
CA ARG A 46 -10.69 -8.03 12.32
C ARG A 46 -11.36 -7.45 11.08
N ASN A 47 -10.63 -7.38 9.99
CA ASN A 47 -11.13 -6.99 8.68
C ASN A 47 -10.71 -8.02 7.64
N THR A 48 -11.63 -8.37 6.75
CA THR A 48 -11.36 -9.25 5.61
C THR A 48 -11.50 -8.46 4.31
N TYR A 49 -10.52 -8.60 3.43
CA TYR A 49 -10.50 -7.96 2.12
C TYR A 49 -10.37 -9.02 1.04
N ARG A 50 -11.15 -8.87 -0.03
CA ARG A 50 -10.79 -9.49 -1.30
C ARG A 50 -9.62 -8.71 -1.89
N VAL A 51 -8.58 -9.42 -2.30
CA VAL A 51 -7.37 -8.83 -2.88
C VAL A 51 -7.19 -9.33 -4.29
N VAL A 52 -6.88 -8.42 -5.20
CA VAL A 52 -6.41 -8.76 -6.54
C VAL A 52 -5.03 -8.11 -6.70
N LEU A 53 -4.04 -8.93 -6.96
CA LEU A 53 -2.67 -8.52 -7.26
C LEU A 53 -2.39 -8.73 -8.73
N ARG A 54 -2.12 -7.64 -9.46
CA ARG A 54 -1.76 -7.69 -10.87
C ARG A 54 -0.30 -7.37 -11.08
N THR A 55 0.33 -8.15 -11.91
CA THR A 55 1.65 -7.91 -12.49
C THR A 55 1.50 -7.69 -14.00
N ARG A 56 2.61 -7.42 -14.71
CA ARG A 56 2.56 -7.34 -16.18
C ARG A 56 2.01 -8.58 -16.88
N LYS A 57 2.17 -9.77 -16.28
CA LYS A 57 1.89 -11.06 -16.94
C LYS A 57 0.83 -11.87 -16.22
N ASN A 58 0.64 -11.66 -14.93
CA ASN A 58 -0.18 -12.51 -14.09
C ASN A 58 -1.12 -11.69 -13.24
N GLU A 59 -2.28 -12.26 -12.96
CA GLU A 59 -3.22 -11.78 -11.96
C GLU A 59 -3.41 -12.89 -10.92
N LEU A 60 -3.36 -12.50 -9.66
CA LEU A 60 -3.60 -13.37 -8.51
C LEU A 60 -4.71 -12.77 -7.69
N SER A 61 -5.74 -13.56 -7.40
CA SER A 61 -6.82 -13.18 -6.51
C SER A 61 -6.78 -13.99 -5.22
N GLY A 62 -7.34 -13.41 -4.16
CA GLY A 62 -7.34 -14.06 -2.87
C GLY A 62 -7.99 -13.22 -1.77
N LEU A 63 -7.71 -13.61 -0.54
CA LEU A 63 -8.21 -12.97 0.66
C LEU A 63 -7.05 -12.44 1.50
N CYS A 64 -7.21 -11.25 2.02
CA CYS A 64 -6.35 -10.69 3.04
C CYS A 64 -7.15 -10.51 4.32
N ILE A 65 -6.73 -11.17 5.38
CA ILE A 65 -7.31 -11.03 6.70
C ILE A 65 -6.38 -10.16 7.52
N LEU A 66 -6.88 -9.02 8.01
CA LEU A 66 -6.15 -8.10 8.88
C LEU A 66 -6.72 -8.15 10.29
N ARG A 67 -5.85 -8.21 11.28
CA ARG A 67 -6.21 -8.11 12.70
C ARG A 67 -5.34 -7.07 13.38
N LYS A 68 -5.96 -6.23 14.18
CA LYS A 68 -5.27 -5.30 15.06
C LYS A 68 -4.85 -6.02 16.34
N ASN A 69 -3.62 -5.78 16.79
CA ASN A 69 -3.11 -6.28 18.08
C ASN A 69 -2.25 -5.16 18.70
N GLY A 70 -2.85 -4.36 19.55
CA GLY A 70 -2.24 -3.11 20.05
C GLY A 70 -1.92 -2.16 18.89
N ASP A 71 -0.66 -1.72 18.81
CA ASP A 71 -0.17 -0.82 17.75
C ASP A 71 0.33 -1.57 16.50
N THR A 72 0.11 -2.88 16.44
CA THR A 72 0.58 -3.72 15.35
C THR A 72 -0.60 -4.28 14.57
N TRP A 73 -0.52 -4.25 13.27
CA TRP A 73 -1.42 -4.98 12.40
C TRP A 73 -0.77 -6.29 11.98
N ARG A 74 -1.51 -7.38 12.12
CA ARG A 74 -1.14 -8.70 11.58
C ARG A 74 -2.06 -9.04 10.44
N GLY A 75 -1.49 -9.55 9.35
CA GLY A 75 -2.24 -9.95 8.19
C GLY A 75 -1.80 -11.30 7.66
N THR A 76 -2.76 -11.99 7.05
CA THR A 76 -2.52 -13.22 6.28
C THR A 76 -3.06 -13.01 4.89
N LEU A 77 -2.24 -13.25 3.88
CA LEU A 77 -2.67 -13.32 2.49
C LEU A 77 -2.77 -14.78 2.06
N MET A 78 -3.93 -15.16 1.52
CA MET A 78 -4.18 -16.48 0.96
C MET A 78 -4.85 -16.37 -0.40
N ASN A 79 -4.69 -17.40 -1.23
CA ASN A 79 -5.41 -17.48 -2.49
C ASN A 79 -6.89 -17.86 -2.30
N GLU A 80 -7.67 -17.91 -3.36
CA GLU A 80 -9.10 -18.26 -3.32
C GLU A 80 -9.37 -19.70 -2.85
N PHE A 81 -8.36 -20.58 -2.93
CA PHE A 81 -8.44 -21.97 -2.45
C PHE A 81 -8.05 -22.12 -0.97
N GLY A 82 -7.71 -21.01 -0.29
CA GLY A 82 -7.31 -21.03 1.12
C GLY A 82 -5.82 -21.34 1.35
N PHE A 83 -5.02 -21.52 0.31
CA PHE A 83 -3.57 -21.70 0.47
C PHE A 83 -2.91 -20.38 0.85
N LYS A 84 -2.24 -20.38 2.00
CA LYS A 84 -1.51 -19.20 2.49
C LYS A 84 -0.35 -18.88 1.57
N ALA A 85 -0.28 -17.61 1.13
CA ALA A 85 0.86 -17.06 0.39
C ALA A 85 1.95 -16.57 1.34
N PHE A 86 1.56 -15.82 2.36
CA PHE A 86 2.43 -15.34 3.44
C PHE A 86 1.61 -14.75 4.58
N ASP A 87 2.23 -14.66 5.74
CA ASP A 87 1.81 -13.82 6.85
C ASP A 87 2.63 -12.52 6.84
N PHE A 88 2.11 -11.46 7.45
CA PHE A 88 2.85 -10.23 7.64
C PHE A 88 2.39 -9.52 8.90
N TRP A 89 3.26 -8.65 9.40
CA TRP A 89 2.91 -7.70 10.42
C TRP A 89 3.44 -6.32 10.05
N THR A 90 2.72 -5.29 10.47
CA THR A 90 3.12 -3.90 10.23
C THR A 90 2.92 -3.07 11.48
N THR A 91 3.84 -2.16 11.68
CA THR A 91 3.80 -1.08 12.66
C THR A 91 3.94 0.24 11.92
N ASN A 92 3.88 1.35 12.63
CA ASN A 92 4.11 2.67 12.04
C ASN A 92 5.46 2.76 11.31
N SER A 93 6.48 2.03 11.76
CA SER A 93 7.86 2.16 11.25
C SER A 93 8.22 1.16 10.15
N ARG A 94 7.62 -0.04 10.13
CA ARG A 94 8.01 -1.11 9.22
C ARG A 94 6.92 -2.16 9.00
N CYS A 95 7.07 -2.90 7.91
CA CYS A 95 6.30 -4.10 7.63
C CYS A 95 7.26 -5.26 7.31
N GLU A 96 6.97 -6.44 7.82
CA GLU A 96 7.74 -7.66 7.58
C GLU A 96 6.84 -8.81 7.17
N LEU A 97 7.34 -9.64 6.24
CA LEU A 97 6.66 -10.86 5.80
C LEU A 97 7.21 -12.07 6.56
N GLN A 98 6.30 -12.98 6.91
CA GLN A 98 6.59 -14.24 7.59
C GLN A 98 5.95 -15.40 6.82
N ASP A 99 6.43 -16.61 7.01
CA ASP A 99 5.89 -17.86 6.42
C ASP A 99 5.60 -17.71 4.91
N VAL A 100 6.55 -17.14 4.19
CA VAL A 100 6.41 -16.84 2.76
C VAL A 100 6.57 -18.10 1.95
N GLN A 101 5.64 -18.39 1.04
CA GLN A 101 5.76 -19.49 0.11
C GLN A 101 7.06 -19.38 -0.73
N SER A 102 7.70 -20.52 -1.00
CA SER A 102 9.02 -20.60 -1.64
C SER A 102 9.14 -19.82 -2.96
N MET A 103 8.09 -19.80 -3.78
CA MET A 103 8.06 -19.04 -5.03
C MET A 103 8.12 -17.50 -4.82
N LEU A 104 7.63 -17.02 -3.70
CA LEU A 104 7.63 -15.61 -3.31
C LEU A 104 8.81 -15.26 -2.40
N ASP A 105 9.54 -16.26 -1.90
CA ASP A 105 10.62 -16.09 -0.92
C ASP A 105 11.95 -15.68 -1.58
N LYS A 106 11.88 -14.64 -2.39
CA LYS A 106 13.04 -13.93 -2.94
C LYS A 106 13.18 -12.59 -2.22
N TRP A 107 14.39 -12.25 -1.79
CA TRP A 107 14.64 -11.05 -0.99
C TRP A 107 14.03 -9.76 -1.59
N TYR A 108 14.12 -9.61 -2.91
CA TYR A 108 13.58 -8.44 -3.62
C TYR A 108 12.04 -8.45 -3.69
N ILE A 109 11.41 -9.64 -3.81
CA ILE A 109 9.95 -9.81 -3.76
C ILE A 109 9.45 -9.46 -2.36
N ARG A 110 10.03 -10.06 -1.32
CA ARG A 110 9.70 -9.79 0.09
C ARG A 110 9.78 -8.30 0.39
N ARG A 111 10.91 -7.66 0.03
CA ARG A 111 11.12 -6.23 0.26
C ARG A 111 10.09 -5.36 -0.46
N THR A 112 9.75 -5.70 -1.70
CA THR A 112 8.77 -4.96 -2.49
C THR A 112 7.39 -5.08 -1.88
N ILE A 113 6.91 -6.31 -1.61
CA ILE A 113 5.59 -6.56 -1.04
C ILE A 113 5.47 -5.91 0.36
N ALA A 114 6.46 -6.10 1.24
CA ALA A 114 6.47 -5.49 2.56
C ALA A 114 6.37 -3.95 2.50
N SER A 115 7.15 -3.33 1.60
CA SER A 115 7.11 -1.89 1.41
C SER A 115 5.79 -1.39 0.82
N ASP A 116 5.13 -2.18 -0.02
CA ASP A 116 3.84 -1.84 -0.62
C ASP A 116 2.71 -2.00 0.40
N LEU A 117 2.70 -3.09 1.17
CA LEU A 117 1.74 -3.29 2.26
C LEU A 117 1.88 -2.24 3.36
N HIS A 118 3.12 -1.89 3.72
CA HIS A 118 3.35 -0.82 4.69
C HIS A 118 2.75 0.51 4.23
N PHE A 119 2.98 0.90 2.98
CA PHE A 119 2.40 2.11 2.42
C PHE A 119 0.88 2.04 2.36
N LEU A 120 0.31 0.93 1.92
CA LEU A 120 -1.12 0.72 1.80
C LEU A 120 -1.86 0.80 3.15
N ILE A 121 -1.24 0.29 4.23
CA ILE A 121 -1.88 0.19 5.54
C ILE A 121 -1.64 1.44 6.38
N GLU A 122 -0.41 1.98 6.35
CA GLU A 122 0.05 2.98 7.32
C GLU A 122 0.41 4.34 6.69
N CYS A 123 0.20 4.59 5.40
CA CYS A 123 0.72 5.81 4.75
C CYS A 123 0.21 7.11 5.38
N ASP A 124 -0.94 7.10 6.04
CA ASP A 124 -1.54 8.28 6.68
C ASP A 124 -1.17 8.43 8.17
N HIS A 125 -0.42 7.49 8.73
CA HIS A 125 -0.02 7.59 10.13
C HIS A 125 1.14 8.60 10.29
N PRO A 126 1.08 9.55 11.25
CA PRO A 126 2.06 10.64 11.38
C PRO A 126 3.48 10.18 11.72
N GLN A 127 3.66 8.99 12.27
CA GLN A 127 4.96 8.44 12.67
C GLN A 127 5.57 7.49 11.63
N THR A 128 5.03 7.43 10.41
CA THR A 128 5.55 6.55 9.36
C THR A 128 6.76 7.16 8.66
N PRO A 129 7.61 6.35 7.99
CA PRO A 129 8.67 6.84 7.13
C PRO A 129 8.17 7.68 5.95
N PHE A 130 6.86 7.65 5.70
CA PHE A 130 6.20 8.40 4.63
C PHE A 130 5.76 9.80 5.07
N ALA A 131 5.69 10.07 6.38
CA ALA A 131 5.28 11.36 6.92
C ALA A 131 6.09 12.52 6.32
N GLY A 132 5.39 13.55 5.85
CA GLY A 132 6.00 14.70 5.17
C GLY A 132 6.57 14.44 3.78
N LYS A 133 6.45 13.20 3.25
CA LYS A 133 6.95 12.81 1.91
C LYS A 133 5.84 12.37 0.97
N ILE A 134 4.60 12.36 1.43
CA ILE A 134 3.42 12.04 0.63
C ILE A 134 2.83 13.32 0.04
N VAL A 135 2.29 13.20 -1.17
CA VAL A 135 1.45 14.22 -1.80
C VAL A 135 0.04 13.68 -1.86
N ARG A 136 -0.92 14.46 -1.35
CA ARG A 136 -2.34 14.14 -1.39
C ARG A 136 -3.02 15.11 -2.34
N TYR A 137 -3.86 14.59 -3.20
CA TYR A 137 -4.67 15.42 -4.10
C TYR A 137 -5.98 14.72 -4.45
N GLU A 138 -6.96 15.51 -4.82
CA GLU A 138 -8.22 15.02 -5.38
C GLU A 138 -8.26 15.27 -6.88
N GLN A 139 -8.67 14.27 -7.62
CA GLN A 139 -8.92 14.33 -9.05
C GLN A 139 -10.20 13.56 -9.35
N ASN A 140 -11.17 14.21 -9.99
CA ASN A 140 -12.49 13.62 -10.29
C ASN A 140 -13.20 13.02 -9.05
N ASN A 141 -13.14 13.71 -7.91
CA ASN A 141 -13.68 13.27 -6.62
C ASN A 141 -13.04 11.97 -6.09
N ILE A 142 -11.84 11.66 -6.53
CA ILE A 142 -11.08 10.50 -6.09
C ILE A 142 -9.85 10.99 -5.33
N LEU A 143 -9.71 10.57 -4.08
CA LEU A 143 -8.53 10.87 -3.28
C LEU A 143 -7.35 10.00 -3.73
N VAL A 144 -6.25 10.65 -4.06
CA VAL A 144 -4.99 10.02 -4.44
C VAL A 144 -3.88 10.42 -3.49
N VAL A 145 -3.11 9.44 -3.04
CA VAL A 145 -1.95 9.61 -2.18
C VAL A 145 -0.72 9.06 -2.88
N SER A 146 0.25 9.90 -3.12
CA SER A 146 1.47 9.53 -3.84
C SER A 146 2.71 9.58 -2.95
N HIS A 147 3.60 8.61 -3.12
CA HIS A 147 4.94 8.60 -2.54
C HIS A 147 5.94 7.94 -3.51
N GLY A 148 6.84 8.74 -4.07
CA GLY A 148 7.81 8.24 -5.06
C GLY A 148 7.12 7.68 -6.31
N LYS A 149 7.23 6.38 -6.54
CA LYS A 149 6.58 5.67 -7.66
C LYS A 149 5.33 4.89 -7.23
N LYS A 150 4.86 5.11 -6.00
CA LYS A 150 3.65 4.51 -5.47
C LYS A 150 2.51 5.50 -5.46
N GLU A 151 1.33 5.01 -5.79
CA GLU A 151 0.11 5.80 -5.84
C GLU A 151 -1.03 4.97 -5.27
N LEU A 152 -1.60 5.44 -4.17
CA LEU A 152 -2.77 4.85 -3.52
C LEU A 152 -3.99 5.68 -3.86
N THR A 153 -4.98 5.04 -4.43
CA THR A 153 -6.28 5.62 -4.79
C THR A 153 -7.35 5.03 -3.89
N VAL A 154 -8.18 5.88 -3.33
CA VAL A 154 -9.38 5.48 -2.59
C VAL A 154 -10.59 5.73 -3.47
N LEU A 155 -11.20 4.66 -3.96
CA LEU A 155 -12.38 4.73 -4.82
C LEU A 155 -13.64 5.04 -4.00
N PRO A 156 -14.70 5.59 -4.63
CA PRO A 156 -15.95 5.95 -3.93
C PRO A 156 -16.64 4.75 -3.24
N ASP A 157 -16.51 3.54 -3.78
CA ASP A 157 -17.03 2.31 -3.18
C ASP A 157 -16.18 1.80 -2.00
N GLY A 158 -15.13 2.54 -1.66
CA GLY A 158 -14.20 2.18 -0.59
C GLY A 158 -13.12 1.19 -0.99
N THR A 159 -13.04 0.80 -2.25
CA THR A 159 -11.94 -0.01 -2.77
C THR A 159 -10.63 0.79 -2.71
N LEU A 160 -9.58 0.15 -2.23
CA LEU A 160 -8.23 0.69 -2.21
C LEU A 160 -7.45 0.13 -3.39
N ARG A 161 -6.85 1.01 -4.18
CA ARG A 161 -6.02 0.63 -5.31
C ARG A 161 -4.63 1.22 -5.15
N LEU A 162 -3.63 0.38 -4.93
CA LEU A 162 -2.23 0.76 -4.89
C LEU A 162 -1.54 0.37 -6.19
N VAL A 163 -0.93 1.34 -6.84
CA VAL A 163 -0.09 1.13 -8.03
C VAL A 163 1.37 1.40 -7.67
N ASN A 164 2.22 0.40 -7.79
CA ASN A 164 3.66 0.54 -7.72
C ASN A 164 4.24 0.55 -9.14
N ARG A 165 4.45 1.75 -9.68
CA ARG A 165 4.94 1.95 -11.05
C ARG A 165 6.36 1.42 -11.27
N ARG A 166 7.18 1.35 -10.21
CA ARG A 166 8.57 0.86 -10.27
C ARG A 166 8.63 -0.63 -10.57
N HIS A 167 7.73 -1.40 -9.97
CA HIS A 167 7.71 -2.86 -10.07
C HIS A 167 6.56 -3.38 -10.92
N HIS A 168 5.74 -2.48 -11.51
CA HIS A 168 4.55 -2.82 -12.30
C HIS A 168 3.58 -3.74 -11.54
N LEU A 169 3.37 -3.40 -10.26
CA LEU A 169 2.43 -4.09 -9.39
C LEU A 169 1.22 -3.21 -9.13
N THR A 170 0.05 -3.82 -9.17
CA THR A 170 -1.20 -3.18 -8.76
C THR A 170 -1.89 -4.08 -7.75
N TYR A 171 -2.27 -3.50 -6.62
CA TYR A 171 -3.07 -4.14 -5.58
C TYR A 171 -4.44 -3.49 -5.57
N GLU A 172 -5.48 -4.29 -5.57
CA GLU A 172 -6.84 -3.84 -5.31
C GLU A 172 -7.37 -4.57 -4.08
N LEU A 173 -7.82 -3.82 -3.09
CA LEU A 173 -8.39 -4.35 -1.85
C LEU A 173 -9.82 -3.86 -1.71
N ARG A 174 -10.76 -4.78 -1.71
CA ARG A 174 -12.18 -4.52 -1.46
C ARG A 174 -12.58 -5.14 -0.12
N LYS A 175 -13.07 -4.33 0.80
CA LYS A 175 -13.54 -4.83 2.10
C LYS A 175 -14.73 -5.75 1.88
N LEU A 176 -14.68 -6.94 2.48
CA LEU A 176 -15.81 -7.84 2.54
C LEU A 176 -16.62 -7.48 3.78
N THR A 177 -17.88 -7.14 3.56
CA THR A 177 -18.85 -6.93 4.65
C THR A 177 -19.34 -8.31 5.08
N GLU A 178 -19.16 -8.67 6.34
CA GLU A 178 -19.82 -9.85 6.90
C GLU A 178 -21.34 -9.54 6.91
N THR A 179 -22.09 -10.16 6.02
CA THR A 179 -23.55 -10.17 6.12
C THR A 179 -23.85 -10.98 7.37
N LYS A 180 -24.25 -10.32 8.46
CA LYS A 180 -24.89 -11.00 9.59
C LYS A 180 -26.15 -11.63 9.04
N THR A 181 -26.08 -12.91 8.70
CA THR A 181 -27.27 -13.73 8.51
C THR A 181 -27.86 -13.90 9.90
N ASP A 182 -28.92 -13.14 10.20
CA ASP A 182 -29.76 -13.37 11.36
C ASP A 182 -30.41 -14.78 11.19
N ASN A 183 -29.68 -15.79 11.62
CA ASN A 183 -30.23 -17.12 11.79
C ASN A 183 -31.10 -17.12 13.05
N THR A 184 -32.23 -16.42 12.99
CA THR A 184 -33.35 -16.71 13.91
C THR A 184 -33.96 -18.01 13.44
N ILE A 185 -33.39 -19.14 13.86
CA ILE A 185 -34.05 -20.45 13.78
C ILE A 185 -35.21 -20.38 14.76
N GLN A 186 -36.42 -20.06 14.27
CA GLN A 186 -37.64 -20.27 15.00
C GLN A 186 -37.88 -21.80 15.10
N TYR A 187 -37.56 -22.37 16.23
CA TYR A 187 -38.06 -23.68 16.57
C TYR A 187 -39.56 -23.55 16.79
N ALA A 188 -40.35 -23.92 15.78
CA ALA A 188 -41.78 -24.15 15.96
C ALA A 188 -41.97 -25.34 16.91
N LYS A 189 -42.71 -25.09 17.96
CA LYS A 189 -43.22 -26.10 18.91
C LYS A 189 -44.36 -26.93 18.28
#